data_04782834e5081a425ea6293fb984b508
#
_entry.id   04782834e5081a425ea6293fb984b508
#
_cell.length_a   1.000
_cell.length_b   1.000
_cell.length_c   1.000
_cell.angle_alpha   90.00
_cell.angle_beta   90.00
_cell.angle_gamma   90.00
#
_symmetry.space_group_name_H-M   'P 1'
#
loop_
_entity.id
_entity.type
_entity.pdbx_description
1 polymer ?
#
loop_
_entity_poly.entity_id
_entity_poly.type
_entity_poly.pdbx_seq_one_letter_code
_entity_poly.pdbx_strand_id
1 'polypeptide(L)'
;MFKDITLGQYYQTDSLLHRLDPRVKIVGTLVYIISLFVVDTFAGYFVCLLFLAAMICLSNVPVGYIVRGMRAILILLLITMSFNLFLTPGEVLVRIGFLKITREGLIFSLKMAIRLSLLVIGSSLMTLTTTPNQLTDAIESLLNPLKRFRVPVHEIAMMMSIALRFIPILMEETDKIMKAQIARGADFESKNLIKKMKSLVPLLVPLFISAFRRANDLAMAMEARCYRGGVGRTKMKPLIYEGRDQAAYMLLVAYFAICVLLRFLRLPFLI
;
A
#
# COMPACT_ATOMS: atom_id res chain seq x y z
N MET A 1 19.30 -5.21 14.06
CA MET A 1 17.98 -5.84 13.91
C MET A 1 16.93 -4.90 13.28
N PHE A 2 17.01 -3.58 13.40
CA PHE A 2 16.06 -2.61 12.83
C PHE A 2 16.59 -1.81 11.64
N LYS A 3 17.79 -2.15 11.12
CA LYS A 3 18.44 -1.40 10.02
C LYS A 3 17.72 -1.49 8.66
N ASP A 4 16.81 -2.44 8.50
CA ASP A 4 16.14 -2.72 7.21
C ASP A 4 14.68 -2.23 7.16
N ILE A 5 14.22 -1.49 8.18
CA ILE A 5 12.89 -0.88 8.13
C ILE A 5 12.98 0.43 7.35
N THR A 6 12.87 0.32 6.04
CA THR A 6 12.70 1.49 5.17
C THR A 6 11.27 2.02 5.34
N LEU A 7 11.14 3.20 5.92
CA LEU A 7 9.88 3.93 6.01
C LEU A 7 9.43 4.39 4.61
N GLY A 8 8.57 3.57 3.98
CA GLY A 8 8.10 3.77 2.62
C GLY A 8 9.10 3.26 1.57
N GLN A 9 8.60 2.48 0.64
CA GLN A 9 9.38 1.97 -0.51
C GLN A 9 9.43 3.00 -1.65
N TYR A 10 9.42 4.31 -1.33
CA TYR A 10 9.46 5.36 -2.34
C TYR A 10 10.77 5.30 -3.13
N TYR A 11 10.65 5.16 -4.45
CA TYR A 11 11.78 5.20 -5.37
C TYR A 11 11.92 6.60 -5.94
N GLN A 12 13.01 7.29 -5.59
CA GLN A 12 13.24 8.68 -5.96
C GLN A 12 13.69 8.79 -7.42
N THR A 13 12.75 9.03 -8.33
CA THR A 13 12.98 9.32 -9.75
C THR A 13 12.08 10.45 -10.22
N ASP A 14 12.51 11.12 -11.27
CA ASP A 14 11.73 12.15 -11.94
C ASP A 14 10.99 11.52 -13.13
N SER A 15 9.68 11.34 -12.99
CA SER A 15 8.83 10.79 -14.05
C SER A 15 7.47 11.49 -14.07
N LEU A 16 6.74 11.33 -15.18
CA LEU A 16 5.38 11.88 -15.29
C LEU A 16 4.49 11.40 -14.15
N LEU A 17 4.61 10.13 -13.78
CA LEU A 17 3.82 9.54 -12.70
C LEU A 17 4.18 10.14 -11.32
N HIS A 18 5.46 10.42 -11.06
CA HIS A 18 5.89 11.03 -9.79
C HIS A 18 5.36 12.46 -9.64
N ARG A 19 5.24 13.19 -10.73
CA ARG A 19 4.76 14.59 -10.77
C ARG A 19 3.25 14.72 -10.69
N LEU A 20 2.46 13.65 -10.83
CA LEU A 20 1.01 13.68 -10.66
C LEU A 20 0.61 13.95 -9.21
N ASP A 21 -0.54 14.61 -9.05
CA ASP A 21 -1.13 14.84 -7.72
C ASP A 21 -1.38 13.50 -7.00
N PRO A 22 -0.98 13.37 -5.72
CA PRO A 22 -1.15 12.15 -4.95
C PRO A 22 -2.61 11.69 -4.85
N ARG A 23 -3.59 12.60 -4.92
CA ARG A 23 -5.03 12.28 -4.93
C ARG A 23 -5.40 11.48 -6.17
N VAL A 24 -4.88 11.86 -7.34
CA VAL A 24 -5.09 11.14 -8.60
C VAL A 24 -4.52 9.73 -8.53
N LYS A 25 -3.36 9.56 -7.92
CA LYS A 25 -2.71 8.25 -7.74
C LYS A 25 -3.53 7.33 -6.85
N ILE A 26 -4.06 7.83 -5.73
CA ILE A 26 -4.93 7.04 -4.83
C ILE A 26 -6.20 6.63 -5.56
N VAL A 27 -6.92 7.58 -6.15
CA VAL A 27 -8.16 7.31 -6.89
C VAL A 27 -7.88 6.37 -8.05
N GLY A 28 -6.79 6.58 -8.80
CA GLY A 28 -6.38 5.73 -9.91
C GLY A 28 -6.11 4.30 -9.48
N THR A 29 -5.41 4.12 -8.36
CA THR A 29 -5.15 2.78 -7.81
C THR A 29 -6.44 2.10 -7.36
N LEU A 30 -7.36 2.82 -6.72
CA LEU A 30 -8.66 2.28 -6.32
C LEU A 30 -9.50 1.87 -7.54
N VAL A 31 -9.58 2.72 -8.56
CA VAL A 31 -10.29 2.41 -9.83
C VAL A 31 -9.66 1.19 -10.50
N TYR A 32 -8.33 1.11 -10.54
CA TYR A 32 -7.61 -0.04 -11.07
C TYR A 32 -7.93 -1.32 -10.30
N ILE A 33 -7.91 -1.31 -8.97
CA ILE A 33 -8.27 -2.46 -8.13
C ILE A 33 -9.72 -2.88 -8.42
N ILE A 34 -10.66 -1.94 -8.45
CA ILE A 34 -12.06 -2.23 -8.74
C ILE A 34 -12.20 -2.84 -10.14
N SER A 35 -11.49 -2.33 -11.15
CA SER A 35 -11.53 -2.86 -12.51
C SER A 35 -11.10 -4.32 -12.60
N LEU A 36 -10.10 -4.76 -11.81
CA LEU A 36 -9.66 -6.14 -11.75
C LEU A 36 -10.74 -7.10 -11.21
N PHE A 37 -11.64 -6.61 -10.36
CA PHE A 37 -12.79 -7.39 -9.88
C PHE A 37 -13.99 -7.34 -10.83
N VAL A 38 -14.12 -6.29 -11.61
CA VAL A 38 -15.17 -6.16 -12.64
C VAL A 38 -14.89 -7.08 -13.83
N VAL A 39 -13.62 -7.29 -14.17
CA VAL A 39 -13.18 -8.07 -15.32
C VAL A 39 -13.10 -9.56 -14.97
N ASP A 40 -13.75 -10.41 -15.82
CA ASP A 40 -13.71 -11.87 -15.72
C ASP A 40 -13.22 -12.56 -17.00
N THR A 41 -12.94 -11.79 -18.07
CA THR A 41 -12.47 -12.30 -19.37
C THR A 41 -10.96 -12.14 -19.52
N PHE A 42 -10.31 -13.06 -20.25
CA PHE A 42 -8.87 -12.94 -20.54
C PHE A 42 -8.53 -11.66 -21.32
N ALA A 43 -9.41 -11.24 -22.25
CA ALA A 43 -9.24 -9.97 -22.97
C ALA A 43 -9.23 -8.77 -22.00
N GLY A 44 -10.09 -8.77 -21.01
CA GLY A 44 -10.11 -7.71 -19.99
C GLY A 44 -8.84 -7.70 -19.13
N TYR A 45 -8.33 -8.88 -18.72
CA TYR A 45 -7.04 -8.95 -18.04
C TYR A 45 -5.89 -8.45 -18.90
N PHE A 46 -5.94 -8.70 -20.22
CA PHE A 46 -4.95 -8.18 -21.16
C PHE A 46 -4.97 -6.63 -21.21
N VAL A 47 -6.16 -6.01 -21.22
CA VAL A 47 -6.29 -4.55 -21.13
C VAL A 47 -5.75 -4.01 -19.81
N CYS A 48 -6.06 -4.67 -18.67
CA CYS A 48 -5.51 -4.29 -17.38
C CYS A 48 -3.98 -4.40 -17.33
N LEU A 49 -3.43 -5.45 -17.94
CA LEU A 49 -1.98 -5.66 -18.05
C LEU A 49 -1.33 -4.56 -18.91
N LEU A 50 -1.92 -4.24 -20.05
CA LEU A 50 -1.41 -3.21 -20.94
C LEU A 50 -1.45 -1.82 -20.30
N PHE A 51 -2.53 -1.50 -19.59
CA PHE A 51 -2.63 -0.27 -18.81
C PHE A 51 -1.54 -0.22 -17.73
N LEU A 52 -1.36 -1.29 -16.96
CA LEU A 52 -0.34 -1.37 -15.92
C LEU A 52 1.08 -1.26 -16.50
N ALA A 53 1.36 -1.94 -17.61
CA ALA A 53 2.63 -1.86 -18.31
C ALA A 53 2.93 -0.43 -18.79
N ALA A 54 1.94 0.27 -19.34
CA ALA A 54 2.07 1.68 -19.71
C ALA A 54 2.39 2.55 -18.49
N MET A 55 1.73 2.33 -17.34
CA MET A 55 1.99 3.07 -16.11
C MET A 55 3.40 2.77 -15.54
N ILE A 56 3.87 1.53 -15.64
CA ILE A 56 5.25 1.16 -15.24
C ILE A 56 6.28 1.88 -16.14
N CYS A 57 6.07 1.86 -17.46
CA CYS A 57 6.96 2.58 -18.40
C CYS A 57 7.00 4.08 -18.10
N LEU A 58 5.85 4.71 -17.81
CA LEU A 58 5.74 6.13 -17.47
C LEU A 58 6.33 6.45 -16.08
N SER A 59 6.49 5.46 -15.20
CA SER A 59 7.02 5.68 -13.84
C SER A 59 8.54 5.73 -13.79
N ASN A 60 9.26 5.23 -14.81
CA ASN A 60 10.71 5.06 -14.81
C ASN A 60 11.26 4.26 -13.62
N VAL A 61 10.40 3.46 -12.97
CA VAL A 61 10.81 2.58 -11.86
C VAL A 61 11.39 1.28 -12.43
N PRO A 62 12.59 0.85 -12.02
CA PRO A 62 13.15 -0.41 -12.48
C PRO A 62 12.25 -1.60 -12.09
N VAL A 63 11.92 -2.44 -13.07
CA VAL A 63 11.03 -3.60 -12.90
C VAL A 63 11.50 -4.53 -11.76
N GLY A 64 12.81 -4.58 -11.51
CA GLY A 64 13.37 -5.37 -10.41
C GLY A 64 12.88 -4.98 -9.01
N TYR A 65 12.55 -3.70 -8.76
CA TYR A 65 11.95 -3.26 -7.50
C TYR A 65 10.50 -3.72 -7.37
N ILE A 66 9.74 -3.66 -8.47
CA ILE A 66 8.34 -4.10 -8.53
C ILE A 66 8.24 -5.61 -8.30
N VAL A 67 9.07 -6.40 -8.99
CA VAL A 67 9.12 -7.87 -8.85
C VAL A 67 9.58 -8.31 -7.47
N ARG A 68 10.46 -7.53 -6.81
CA ARG A 68 10.87 -7.83 -5.43
C ARG A 68 9.69 -7.78 -4.46
N GLY A 69 8.73 -6.85 -4.67
CA GLY A 69 7.48 -6.81 -3.91
C GLY A 69 6.61 -8.06 -4.10
N MET A 70 6.64 -8.68 -5.30
CA MET A 70 5.90 -9.92 -5.56
C MET A 70 6.46 -11.14 -4.82
N ARG A 71 7.77 -11.14 -4.51
CA ARG A 71 8.44 -12.30 -3.89
C ARG A 71 7.79 -12.69 -2.55
N ALA A 72 7.37 -11.71 -1.76
CA ALA A 72 6.70 -11.96 -0.48
C ALA A 72 5.33 -12.64 -0.64
N ILE A 73 4.65 -12.39 -1.77
CA ILE A 73 3.29 -12.87 -2.03
C ILE A 73 3.28 -14.14 -2.91
N LEU A 74 4.43 -14.49 -3.49
CA LEU A 74 4.56 -15.65 -4.36
C LEU A 74 4.13 -16.95 -3.65
N ILE A 75 4.45 -17.11 -2.38
CA ILE A 75 4.04 -18.27 -1.57
C ILE A 75 2.51 -18.32 -1.45
N LEU A 76 1.88 -17.19 -1.13
CA LEU A 76 0.43 -17.09 -1.03
C LEU A 76 -0.24 -17.38 -2.37
N LEU A 77 0.34 -16.87 -3.46
CA LEU A 77 -0.15 -17.10 -4.82
C LEU A 77 -0.07 -18.59 -5.19
N LEU A 78 1.03 -19.27 -4.88
CA LEU A 78 1.17 -20.70 -5.11
C LEU A 78 0.17 -21.51 -4.29
N ILE A 79 -0.04 -21.16 -3.04
CA ILE A 79 -1.02 -21.81 -2.16
C ILE A 79 -2.43 -21.62 -2.75
N THR A 80 -2.84 -20.40 -3.05
CA THR A 80 -4.19 -20.14 -3.60
C THR A 80 -4.41 -20.78 -4.95
N MET A 81 -3.40 -20.79 -5.82
CA MET A 81 -3.44 -21.48 -7.11
C MET A 81 -3.61 -23.00 -6.92
N SER A 82 -2.86 -23.60 -6.00
CA SER A 82 -2.95 -25.03 -5.69
C SER A 82 -4.34 -25.39 -5.17
N PHE A 83 -4.89 -24.64 -4.22
CA PHE A 83 -6.23 -24.87 -3.69
C PHE A 83 -7.29 -24.79 -4.80
N ASN A 84 -7.28 -23.75 -5.61
CA ASN A 84 -8.25 -23.58 -6.69
C ASN A 84 -8.14 -24.66 -7.76
N LEU A 85 -6.92 -25.15 -8.05
CA LEU A 85 -6.68 -26.19 -9.04
C LEU A 85 -7.30 -27.53 -8.66
N PHE A 86 -7.26 -27.88 -7.36
CA PHE A 86 -7.68 -29.19 -6.85
C PHE A 86 -9.09 -29.21 -6.26
N LEU A 87 -9.58 -28.09 -5.71
CA LEU A 87 -10.88 -28.04 -5.05
C LEU A 87 -12.04 -27.58 -5.95
N THR A 88 -11.74 -26.96 -7.12
CA THR A 88 -12.81 -26.47 -7.99
C THR A 88 -13.48 -27.65 -8.71
N PRO A 89 -14.81 -27.85 -8.56
CA PRO A 89 -15.53 -28.90 -9.27
C PRO A 89 -15.64 -28.56 -10.77
N GLY A 90 -15.61 -29.58 -11.63
CA GLY A 90 -15.75 -29.40 -13.08
C GLY A 90 -15.38 -30.67 -13.86
N GLU A 91 -15.20 -30.54 -15.18
CA GLU A 91 -14.76 -31.62 -16.06
C GLU A 91 -13.33 -32.06 -15.73
N VAL A 92 -13.16 -33.35 -15.40
CA VAL A 92 -11.88 -33.91 -14.99
C VAL A 92 -10.98 -34.08 -16.20
N LEU A 93 -9.89 -33.31 -16.27
CA LEU A 93 -8.85 -33.48 -17.30
C LEU A 93 -7.85 -34.58 -16.94
N VAL A 94 -7.37 -34.55 -15.67
CA VAL A 94 -6.38 -35.52 -15.18
C VAL A 94 -6.74 -35.92 -13.75
N ARG A 95 -6.66 -37.21 -13.47
CA ARG A 95 -6.88 -37.77 -12.12
C ARG A 95 -5.57 -38.35 -11.60
N ILE A 96 -5.01 -37.74 -10.55
CA ILE A 96 -3.78 -38.20 -9.89
C ILE A 96 -4.16 -38.70 -8.49
N GLY A 97 -4.51 -39.99 -8.37
CA GLY A 97 -4.95 -40.57 -7.11
C GLY A 97 -6.23 -39.92 -6.56
N PHE A 98 -6.11 -39.27 -5.41
CA PHE A 98 -7.22 -38.55 -4.76
C PHE A 98 -7.44 -37.14 -5.31
N LEU A 99 -6.44 -36.55 -6.02
CA LEU A 99 -6.50 -35.20 -6.57
C LEU A 99 -7.04 -35.23 -8.00
N LYS A 100 -8.01 -34.36 -8.28
CA LYS A 100 -8.62 -34.21 -9.60
C LYS A 100 -8.29 -32.83 -10.13
N ILE A 101 -7.65 -32.73 -11.28
CA ILE A 101 -7.45 -31.48 -11.98
C ILE A 101 -8.60 -31.32 -12.97
N THR A 102 -9.39 -30.27 -12.79
CA THR A 102 -10.53 -29.96 -13.64
C THR A 102 -10.19 -28.83 -14.60
N ARG A 103 -10.85 -28.79 -15.75
CA ARG A 103 -10.69 -27.74 -16.75
C ARG A 103 -11.05 -26.35 -16.18
N GLU A 104 -12.17 -26.29 -15.47
CA GLU A 104 -12.67 -25.11 -14.80
C GLU A 104 -11.71 -24.65 -13.70
N GLY A 105 -11.17 -25.60 -12.92
CA GLY A 105 -10.18 -25.34 -11.89
C GLY A 105 -8.89 -24.73 -12.45
N LEU A 106 -8.43 -25.21 -13.60
CA LEU A 106 -7.23 -24.67 -14.25
C LEU A 106 -7.46 -23.26 -14.78
N ILE A 107 -8.58 -23.00 -15.43
CA ILE A 107 -8.94 -21.67 -15.94
C ILE A 107 -9.11 -20.69 -14.75
N PHE A 108 -9.81 -21.12 -13.69
CA PHE A 108 -10.06 -20.28 -12.53
C PHE A 108 -8.77 -19.97 -11.75
N SER A 109 -7.90 -20.98 -11.54
CA SER A 109 -6.61 -20.78 -10.87
C SER A 109 -5.71 -19.83 -11.67
N LEU A 110 -5.69 -19.93 -13.00
CA LEU A 110 -4.93 -19.03 -13.85
C LEU A 110 -5.46 -17.59 -13.79
N LYS A 111 -6.80 -17.41 -13.90
CA LYS A 111 -7.44 -16.10 -13.76
C LYS A 111 -7.12 -15.46 -12.40
N MET A 112 -7.18 -16.24 -11.31
CA MET A 112 -6.84 -15.78 -9.97
C MET A 112 -5.36 -15.40 -9.82
N ALA A 113 -4.46 -16.21 -10.39
CA ALA A 113 -3.03 -15.92 -10.37
C ALA A 113 -2.71 -14.61 -11.10
N ILE A 114 -3.30 -14.39 -12.28
CA ILE A 114 -3.15 -13.15 -13.04
C ILE A 114 -3.73 -11.98 -12.23
N ARG A 115 -4.96 -12.09 -11.72
CA ARG A 115 -5.63 -11.04 -10.92
C ARG A 115 -4.79 -10.62 -9.72
N LEU A 116 -4.34 -11.58 -8.91
CA LEU A 116 -3.54 -11.30 -7.72
C LEU A 116 -2.20 -10.66 -8.08
N SER A 117 -1.53 -11.14 -9.14
CA SER A 117 -0.27 -10.55 -9.61
C SER A 117 -0.45 -9.09 -10.05
N LEU A 118 -1.48 -8.80 -10.84
CA LEU A 118 -1.80 -7.45 -11.32
C LEU A 118 -2.17 -6.53 -10.15
N LEU A 119 -2.94 -7.01 -9.17
CA LEU A 119 -3.33 -6.26 -7.98
C LEU A 119 -2.10 -5.84 -7.17
N VAL A 120 -1.19 -6.78 -6.93
CA VAL A 120 0.03 -6.52 -6.15
C VAL A 120 0.96 -5.55 -6.87
N ILE A 121 1.17 -5.74 -8.17
CA ILE A 121 2.03 -4.85 -8.95
C ILE A 121 1.44 -3.43 -8.99
N GLY A 122 0.12 -3.30 -9.23
CA GLY A 122 -0.54 -2.00 -9.29
C GLY A 122 -0.51 -1.24 -7.96
N SER A 123 -0.76 -1.92 -6.84
CA SER A 123 -0.66 -1.30 -5.52
C SER A 123 0.78 -0.96 -5.14
N SER A 124 1.75 -1.81 -5.49
CA SER A 124 3.17 -1.54 -5.27
C SER A 124 3.65 -0.31 -6.04
N LEU A 125 3.15 -0.10 -7.26
CA LEU A 125 3.50 1.06 -8.08
C LEU A 125 3.10 2.37 -7.40
N MET A 126 1.92 2.43 -6.76
CA MET A 126 1.49 3.58 -5.99
C MET A 126 2.45 3.88 -4.83
N THR A 127 2.85 2.84 -4.08
CA THR A 127 3.75 2.97 -2.94
C THR A 127 5.17 3.40 -3.37
N LEU A 128 5.64 2.93 -4.53
CA LEU A 128 6.93 3.30 -5.09
C LEU A 128 6.97 4.74 -5.63
N THR A 129 5.83 5.29 -6.05
CA THR A 129 5.74 6.61 -6.70
C THR A 129 5.19 7.71 -5.80
N THR A 130 4.81 7.41 -4.54
CA THR A 130 4.19 8.38 -3.63
C THR A 130 4.84 8.29 -2.25
N THR A 131 5.28 9.43 -1.71
CA THR A 131 5.84 9.46 -0.36
C THR A 131 4.74 9.33 0.71
N PRO A 132 5.05 8.78 1.91
CA PRO A 132 4.07 8.66 3.00
C PRO A 132 3.43 10.00 3.39
N ASN A 133 4.18 11.10 3.37
CA ASN A 133 3.65 12.42 3.68
C ASN A 133 2.65 12.89 2.61
N GLN A 134 2.98 12.72 1.32
CA GLN A 134 2.06 13.03 0.22
C GLN A 134 0.79 12.18 0.28
N LEU A 135 0.92 10.90 0.68
CA LEU A 135 -0.21 10.00 0.86
C LEU A 135 -1.15 10.52 1.96
N THR A 136 -0.60 10.96 3.09
CA THR A 136 -1.37 11.55 4.21
C THR A 136 -2.11 12.81 3.78
N ASP A 137 -1.44 13.72 3.06
CA ASP A 137 -2.06 14.95 2.54
C ASP A 137 -3.19 14.67 1.55
N ALA A 138 -3.00 13.67 0.69
CA ALA A 138 -4.02 13.25 -0.27
C ALA A 138 -5.23 12.62 0.41
N ILE A 139 -5.01 11.75 1.41
CA ILE A 139 -6.07 11.13 2.22
C ILE A 139 -6.87 12.22 2.94
N GLU A 140 -6.21 13.19 3.58
CA GLU A 140 -6.89 14.33 4.21
C GLU A 140 -7.80 15.06 3.23
N SER A 141 -7.29 15.35 2.02
CA SER A 141 -8.05 16.04 0.98
C SER A 141 -9.25 15.22 0.49
N LEU A 142 -9.06 13.91 0.26
CA LEU A 142 -10.11 13.00 -0.21
C LEU A 142 -11.18 12.74 0.86
N LEU A 143 -10.79 12.70 2.13
CA LEU A 143 -11.70 12.53 3.26
C LEU A 143 -12.36 13.82 3.71
N ASN A 144 -12.00 14.97 3.14
CA ASN A 144 -12.59 16.27 3.49
C ASN A 144 -14.13 16.30 3.46
N PRO A 145 -14.85 15.64 2.51
CA PRO A 145 -16.31 15.55 2.52
C PRO A 145 -16.88 14.90 3.79
N LEU A 146 -16.10 13.99 4.45
CA LEU A 146 -16.51 13.33 5.69
C LEU A 146 -16.57 14.27 6.90
N LYS A 147 -16.00 15.47 6.81
CA LYS A 147 -16.20 16.52 7.83
C LYS A 147 -17.68 16.83 8.04
N ARG A 148 -18.52 16.66 7.01
CA ARG A 148 -19.99 16.81 7.10
C ARG A 148 -20.60 15.83 8.09
N PHE A 149 -19.98 14.66 8.30
CA PHE A 149 -20.38 13.63 9.26
C PHE A 149 -19.68 13.80 10.62
N ARG A 150 -19.11 14.98 10.93
CA ARG A 150 -18.38 15.30 12.17
C ARG A 150 -17.11 14.45 12.37
N VAL A 151 -16.54 13.88 11.31
CA VAL A 151 -15.25 13.18 11.40
C VAL A 151 -14.14 14.22 11.49
N PRO A 152 -13.24 14.14 12.48
CA PRO A 152 -12.14 15.10 12.67
C PRO A 152 -10.98 14.79 11.70
N VAL A 153 -11.22 14.94 10.39
CA VAL A 153 -10.29 14.55 9.32
C VAL A 153 -8.96 15.28 9.41
N HIS A 154 -8.99 16.57 9.77
CA HIS A 154 -7.77 17.37 9.91
C HIS A 154 -6.90 16.87 11.07
N GLU A 155 -7.51 16.59 12.21
CA GLU A 155 -6.83 16.09 13.41
C GLU A 155 -6.21 14.71 13.13
N ILE A 156 -6.91 13.83 12.43
CA ILE A 156 -6.40 12.52 12.01
C ILE A 156 -5.17 12.68 11.10
N ALA A 157 -5.25 13.54 10.09
CA ALA A 157 -4.14 13.78 9.16
C ALA A 157 -2.93 14.40 9.88
N MET A 158 -3.18 15.31 10.83
CA MET A 158 -2.11 15.88 11.66
C MET A 158 -1.46 14.82 12.52
N MET A 159 -2.23 13.95 13.20
CA MET A 159 -1.69 12.84 13.98
C MET A 159 -0.84 11.90 13.10
N MET A 160 -1.29 11.57 11.88
CA MET A 160 -0.51 10.76 10.95
C MET A 160 0.80 11.44 10.55
N SER A 161 0.78 12.73 10.25
CA SER A 161 1.98 13.49 9.90
C SER A 161 2.99 13.57 11.04
N ILE A 162 2.51 13.75 12.29
CA ILE A 162 3.33 13.72 13.50
C ILE A 162 3.92 12.32 13.70
N ALA A 163 3.10 11.27 13.56
CA ALA A 163 3.55 9.90 13.71
C ALA A 163 4.66 9.56 12.69
N LEU A 164 4.47 9.89 11.40
CA LEU A 164 5.46 9.66 10.35
C LEU A 164 6.79 10.37 10.64
N ARG A 165 6.74 11.54 11.25
CA ARG A 165 7.96 12.28 11.67
C ARG A 165 8.64 11.62 12.87
N PHE A 166 7.87 11.12 13.82
CA PHE A 166 8.43 10.53 15.04
C PHE A 166 8.94 9.11 14.87
N ILE A 167 8.43 8.33 13.88
CA ILE A 167 8.89 6.96 13.66
C ILE A 167 10.42 6.87 13.50
N PRO A 168 11.10 7.64 12.61
CA PRO A 168 12.56 7.58 12.50
C PRO A 168 13.27 7.92 13.82
N ILE A 169 12.77 8.95 14.51
CA ILE A 169 13.34 9.42 15.78
C ILE A 169 13.22 8.34 16.87
N LEU A 170 12.04 7.69 16.97
CA LEU A 170 11.83 6.61 17.92
C LEU A 170 12.64 5.35 17.58
N MET A 171 12.89 5.09 16.31
CA MET A 171 13.76 3.98 15.88
C MET A 171 15.20 4.22 16.32
N GLU A 172 15.73 5.42 16.11
CA GLU A 172 17.07 5.79 16.60
C GLU A 172 17.17 5.70 18.13
N GLU A 173 16.14 6.17 18.83
CA GLU A 173 16.06 6.07 20.29
C GLU A 173 16.03 4.60 20.76
N THR A 174 15.24 3.78 20.08
CA THR A 174 15.16 2.33 20.33
C THR A 174 16.53 1.67 20.18
N ASP A 175 17.29 1.99 19.12
CA ASP A 175 18.63 1.46 18.92
C ASP A 175 19.59 1.90 20.03
N LYS A 176 19.50 3.15 20.48
CA LYS A 176 20.32 3.67 21.61
C LYS A 176 20.00 2.95 22.93
N ILE A 177 18.70 2.84 23.25
CA ILE A 177 18.24 2.15 24.46
C ILE A 177 18.66 0.67 24.41
N MET A 178 18.47 0.01 23.27
CA MET A 178 18.84 -1.40 23.08
C MET A 178 20.34 -1.63 23.32
N LYS A 179 21.21 -0.79 22.76
CA LYS A 179 22.66 -0.86 22.99
C LYS A 179 23.02 -0.68 24.45
N ALA A 180 22.37 0.29 25.12
CA ALA A 180 22.59 0.52 26.54
C ALA A 180 22.11 -0.67 27.41
N GLN A 181 20.99 -1.31 27.07
CA GLN A 181 20.50 -2.48 27.79
C GLN A 181 21.36 -3.73 27.54
N ILE A 182 21.89 -3.93 26.33
CA ILE A 182 22.85 -4.99 26.04
C ILE A 182 24.13 -4.83 26.89
N ALA A 183 24.63 -3.59 27.01
CA ALA A 183 25.79 -3.29 27.89
C ALA A 183 25.49 -3.56 29.38
N ARG A 184 24.21 -3.57 29.80
CA ARG A 184 23.74 -3.94 31.14
C ARG A 184 23.44 -5.43 31.29
N GLY A 185 23.74 -6.26 30.27
CA GLY A 185 23.54 -7.70 30.30
C GLY A 185 22.15 -8.19 29.87
N ALA A 186 21.35 -7.34 29.23
CA ALA A 186 20.07 -7.78 28.67
C ALA A 186 20.31 -8.68 27.45
N ASP A 187 19.65 -9.85 27.43
CA ASP A 187 19.70 -10.81 26.33
C ASP A 187 18.43 -10.73 25.49
N PHE A 188 18.54 -10.10 24.30
CA PHE A 188 17.45 -9.98 23.33
C PHE A 188 17.41 -11.14 22.31
N GLU A 189 18.43 -12.02 22.30
CA GLU A 189 18.56 -13.13 21.34
C GLU A 189 18.21 -14.48 21.94
N SER A 190 17.77 -14.52 23.19
CA SER A 190 17.38 -15.76 23.87
C SER A 190 16.33 -16.55 23.08
N LYS A 191 16.56 -17.86 22.93
CA LYS A 191 15.61 -18.80 22.31
C LYS A 191 14.34 -19.00 23.16
N ASN A 192 14.40 -18.69 24.47
CA ASN A 192 13.27 -18.82 25.37
C ASN A 192 12.36 -17.57 25.24
N LEU A 193 11.12 -17.78 24.73
CA LEU A 193 10.13 -16.73 24.52
C LEU A 193 9.83 -15.92 25.78
N ILE A 194 9.77 -16.54 26.97
CA ILE A 194 9.48 -15.86 28.22
C ILE A 194 10.65 -14.93 28.62
N LYS A 195 11.90 -15.40 28.48
CA LYS A 195 13.09 -14.56 28.73
C LYS A 195 13.15 -13.40 27.74
N LYS A 196 12.86 -13.66 26.47
CA LYS A 196 12.82 -12.63 25.42
C LYS A 196 11.74 -11.59 25.70
N MET A 197 10.54 -11.98 26.16
CA MET A 197 9.51 -11.02 26.56
C MET A 197 9.92 -10.18 27.79
N LYS A 198 10.57 -10.79 28.77
CA LYS A 198 11.09 -10.06 29.96
C LYS A 198 12.17 -9.06 29.58
N SER A 199 13.02 -9.35 28.60
CA SER A 199 14.07 -8.43 28.14
C SER A 199 13.51 -7.24 27.33
N LEU A 200 12.29 -7.35 26.78
CA LEU A 200 11.64 -6.20 26.09
C LEU A 200 11.14 -5.12 27.07
N VAL A 201 10.79 -5.46 28.32
CA VAL A 201 10.28 -4.49 29.29
C VAL A 201 11.29 -3.36 29.57
N PRO A 202 12.59 -3.62 29.84
CA PRO A 202 13.60 -2.59 30.01
C PRO A 202 13.83 -1.70 28.77
N LEU A 203 13.39 -2.14 27.59
CA LEU A 203 13.40 -1.37 26.34
C LEU A 203 12.15 -0.50 26.23
N LEU A 204 10.97 -1.08 26.50
CA LEU A 204 9.69 -0.41 26.30
C LEU A 204 9.46 0.73 27.30
N VAL A 205 9.80 0.54 28.58
CA VAL A 205 9.55 1.57 29.62
C VAL A 205 10.28 2.88 29.32
N PRO A 206 11.60 2.90 29.05
CA PRO A 206 12.30 4.14 28.70
C PRO A 206 11.79 4.76 27.40
N LEU A 207 11.41 3.91 26.40
CA LEU A 207 10.87 4.37 25.13
C LEU A 207 9.53 5.10 25.34
N PHE A 208 8.63 4.54 26.17
CA PHE A 208 7.37 5.18 26.53
C PHE A 208 7.60 6.53 27.22
N ILE A 209 8.50 6.59 28.20
CA ILE A 209 8.81 7.82 28.92
C ILE A 209 9.34 8.89 27.94
N SER A 210 10.25 8.51 27.03
CA SER A 210 10.76 9.40 25.99
C SER A 210 9.67 9.89 25.07
N ALA A 211 8.78 8.98 24.59
CA ALA A 211 7.65 9.34 23.73
C ALA A 211 6.68 10.32 24.39
N PHE A 212 6.33 10.10 25.68
CA PHE A 212 5.46 11.02 26.43
C PHE A 212 6.11 12.39 26.64
N ARG A 213 7.41 12.43 26.96
CA ARG A 213 8.14 13.68 27.11
C ARG A 213 8.11 14.49 25.82
N ARG A 214 8.38 13.84 24.69
CA ARG A 214 8.32 14.47 23.34
C ARG A 214 6.91 14.94 22.97
N ALA A 215 5.89 14.17 23.35
CA ALA A 215 4.50 14.58 23.12
C ALA A 215 4.15 15.85 23.91
N ASN A 216 4.58 15.94 25.19
CA ASN A 216 4.39 17.14 26.00
C ASN A 216 5.17 18.35 25.43
N ASP A 217 6.42 18.16 25.03
CA ASP A 217 7.22 19.22 24.42
C ASP A 217 6.57 19.73 23.12
N LEU A 218 6.04 18.82 22.29
CA LEU A 218 5.31 19.19 21.08
C LEU A 218 4.02 19.93 21.40
N ALA A 219 3.25 19.48 22.41
CA ALA A 219 2.01 20.14 22.82
C ALA A 219 2.28 21.57 23.28
N MET A 220 3.27 21.77 24.16
CA MET A 220 3.71 23.11 24.61
C MET A 220 4.16 23.98 23.42
N ALA A 221 4.92 23.43 22.50
CA ALA A 221 5.34 24.16 21.30
C ALA A 221 4.16 24.55 20.39
N MET A 222 3.13 23.72 20.29
CA MET A 222 1.90 24.02 19.55
C MET A 222 1.08 25.10 20.25
N GLU A 223 0.93 25.04 21.56
CA GLU A 223 0.26 26.08 22.36
C GLU A 223 0.98 27.42 22.24
N ALA A 224 2.30 27.45 22.37
CA ALA A 224 3.11 28.66 22.16
C ALA A 224 2.97 29.28 20.76
N ARG A 225 2.62 28.47 19.78
CA ARG A 225 2.30 28.91 18.40
C ARG A 225 0.82 29.21 18.18
N CYS A 226 0.04 29.30 19.25
CA CYS A 226 -1.39 29.60 19.21
C CYS A 226 -2.20 28.61 18.36
N TYR A 227 -1.86 27.32 18.40
CA TYR A 227 -2.63 26.30 17.70
C TYR A 227 -4.05 26.17 18.29
N ARG A 228 -5.08 26.39 17.45
CA ARG A 228 -6.51 26.34 17.83
C ARG A 228 -7.33 25.33 17.00
N GLY A 229 -6.68 24.24 16.54
CA GLY A 229 -7.36 23.26 15.69
C GLY A 229 -7.28 23.59 14.20
N GLY A 230 -8.11 22.94 13.39
CA GLY A 230 -8.07 23.02 11.91
C GLY A 230 -8.88 24.13 11.27
N VAL A 231 -9.71 24.85 12.05
CA VAL A 231 -10.62 25.88 11.50
C VAL A 231 -9.84 27.13 11.10
N GLY A 232 -10.02 27.58 9.85
CA GLY A 232 -9.36 28.79 9.31
C GLY A 232 -7.88 28.63 8.97
N ARG A 233 -7.33 27.41 9.00
CA ARG A 233 -5.93 27.14 8.74
C ARG A 233 -5.66 26.92 7.26
N THR A 234 -4.58 27.52 6.74
CA THR A 234 -4.08 27.32 5.37
C THR A 234 -2.89 26.36 5.37
N LYS A 235 -2.70 25.62 4.28
CA LYS A 235 -1.51 24.78 4.08
C LYS A 235 -0.40 25.59 3.39
N MET A 236 0.84 25.44 3.86
CA MET A 236 2.02 26.08 3.26
C MET A 236 2.30 25.56 1.84
N LYS A 237 1.99 24.28 1.59
CA LYS A 237 2.07 23.65 0.26
C LYS A 237 0.71 23.00 -0.04
N PRO A 238 -0.27 23.75 -0.57
CA PRO A 238 -1.56 23.18 -0.91
C PRO A 238 -1.42 22.26 -2.13
N LEU A 239 -2.21 21.18 -2.15
CA LEU A 239 -2.36 20.33 -3.33
C LEU A 239 -3.22 21.09 -4.35
N ILE A 240 -2.67 21.38 -5.52
CA ILE A 240 -3.34 22.10 -6.61
C ILE A 240 -3.39 21.17 -7.81
N TYR A 241 -4.58 20.97 -8.38
CA TYR A 241 -4.73 20.20 -9.61
C TYR A 241 -4.15 20.97 -10.80
N GLU A 242 -3.32 20.29 -11.58
CA GLU A 242 -2.76 20.78 -12.83
C GLU A 242 -3.48 20.16 -14.04
N GLY A 243 -3.26 20.69 -15.25
CA GLY A 243 -3.85 20.15 -16.48
C GLY A 243 -3.50 18.66 -16.74
N ARG A 244 -2.31 18.22 -16.32
CA ARG A 244 -1.90 16.79 -16.38
C ARG A 244 -2.74 15.88 -15.50
N ASP A 245 -3.22 16.37 -14.35
CA ASP A 245 -4.07 15.60 -13.44
C ASP A 245 -5.46 15.39 -14.04
N GLN A 246 -5.99 16.41 -14.75
CA GLN A 246 -7.26 16.27 -15.49
C GLN A 246 -7.14 15.25 -16.62
N ALA A 247 -6.02 15.29 -17.38
CA ALA A 247 -5.75 14.30 -18.41
C ALA A 247 -5.64 12.89 -17.84
N ALA A 248 -5.03 12.72 -16.66
CA ALA A 248 -4.95 11.44 -15.97
C ALA A 248 -6.34 10.93 -15.53
N TYR A 249 -7.22 11.79 -15.03
CA TYR A 249 -8.61 11.41 -14.72
C TYR A 249 -9.39 11.00 -15.97
N MET A 250 -9.27 11.72 -17.08
CA MET A 250 -9.91 11.35 -18.35
C MET A 250 -9.45 9.98 -18.83
N LEU A 251 -8.13 9.72 -18.77
CA LEU A 251 -7.56 8.42 -19.13
C LEU A 251 -8.06 7.29 -18.21
N LEU A 252 -8.18 7.54 -16.91
CA LEU A 252 -8.74 6.59 -15.94
C LEU A 252 -10.20 6.26 -16.22
N VAL A 253 -11.02 7.27 -16.54
CA VAL A 253 -12.43 7.09 -16.89
C VAL A 253 -12.56 6.29 -18.19
N ALA A 254 -11.79 6.62 -19.21
CA ALA A 254 -11.75 5.88 -20.48
C ALA A 254 -11.33 4.42 -20.28
N TYR A 255 -10.26 4.18 -19.52
CA TYR A 255 -9.80 2.83 -19.15
C TYR A 255 -10.91 2.04 -18.44
N PHE A 256 -11.54 2.62 -17.41
CA PHE A 256 -12.60 1.94 -16.66
C PHE A 256 -13.81 1.65 -17.52
N ALA A 257 -14.20 2.60 -18.39
CA ALA A 257 -15.29 2.42 -19.35
C ALA A 257 -15.01 1.24 -20.31
N ILE A 258 -13.77 1.11 -20.82
CA ILE A 258 -13.35 -0.03 -21.64
C ILE A 258 -13.49 -1.34 -20.88
N CYS A 259 -13.03 -1.41 -19.62
CA CYS A 259 -13.16 -2.60 -18.79
C CYS A 259 -14.62 -3.01 -18.56
N VAL A 260 -15.50 -2.04 -18.29
CA VAL A 260 -16.94 -2.27 -18.13
C VAL A 260 -17.58 -2.72 -19.46
N LEU A 261 -17.23 -2.08 -20.56
CA LEU A 261 -17.72 -2.44 -21.90
C LEU A 261 -17.37 -3.88 -22.27
N LEU A 262 -16.11 -4.30 -22.02
CA LEU A 262 -15.66 -5.67 -22.28
C LEU A 262 -16.41 -6.70 -21.42
N ARG A 263 -16.84 -6.34 -20.22
CA ARG A 263 -17.69 -7.20 -19.39
C ARG A 263 -19.08 -7.39 -20.02
N PHE A 264 -19.70 -6.31 -20.54
CA PHE A 264 -21.04 -6.35 -21.12
C PHE A 264 -21.06 -7.03 -22.50
N LEU A 265 -20.03 -6.80 -23.31
CA LEU A 265 -19.96 -7.36 -24.66
C LEU A 265 -19.87 -8.89 -24.69
N ARG A 266 -19.53 -9.57 -23.57
CA ARG A 266 -19.39 -11.05 -23.46
C ARG A 266 -19.12 -11.66 -24.84
N LEU A 267 -17.99 -11.27 -25.44
CA LEU A 267 -17.61 -11.84 -26.74
C LEU A 267 -17.46 -13.36 -26.57
N PRO A 268 -18.30 -14.19 -27.17
CA PRO A 268 -18.32 -15.63 -26.95
C PRO A 268 -17.04 -16.34 -27.39
N PHE A 269 -16.11 -15.62 -28.01
CA PHE A 269 -14.84 -16.11 -28.54
C PHE A 269 -13.65 -16.06 -27.57
N LEU A 270 -13.81 -15.57 -26.33
CA LEU A 270 -12.69 -15.33 -25.38
C LEU A 270 -12.97 -15.90 -23.97
N ILE A 271 -13.62 -17.07 -23.93
CA ILE A 271 -13.75 -17.87 -22.68
C ILE A 271 -12.45 -18.57 -22.35
#